data_551b0ed986a31c529eca2552ccb21add
#
_entry.id   551b0ed986a31c529eca2552ccb21add
#
_cell.length_a   1.000
_cell.length_b   1.000
_cell.length_c   1.000
_cell.angle_alpha   90.00
_cell.angle_beta   90.00
_cell.angle_gamma   90.00
#
_symmetry.space_group_name_H-M   'P 1'
#
loop_
_entity.id
_entity.type
_entity.pdbx_description
1 polymer ?
#
loop_
_entity_poly.entity_id
_entity_poly.type
_entity_poly.pdbx_seq_one_letter_code
_entity_poly.pdbx_strand_id
1 'polypeptide(L)'
;MVEANGASRSLFTKGYKYLFAVLAPANLYLDVAIRTAVELNGGKGVKIAQAFEQDAFSQDVRLGILEAAKDTGSEIIIDDKLPKELNDMAATLVKVKQMKPDVLVVSGHTKGALTAVRQIAEMKVDVPMLAMTHCDAAKLSKQHGKNSQFALCASQWHKTLTYKDDFFKDGMTYDKDFTNMFGYAPPYQAAESSAALLVFKDAFERAGSFDQKKVRDALAATNMQTFYGNIKFAPGGQNVDKPMVLFQVICDSAGKCENKVVAPLKWASAELVHPIPKWSSR
;
A
#
# COMPACT_ATOMS: atom_id res chain seq x y z
N MET A 1 4.26 22.67 4.46
CA MET A 1 4.77 21.31 4.75
C MET A 1 4.36 20.39 3.59
N VAL A 2 5.28 19.61 3.09
CA VAL A 2 4.99 18.50 2.17
C VAL A 2 5.16 17.21 2.96
N GLU A 3 4.04 16.52 3.18
CA GLU A 3 3.95 15.31 3.97
C GLU A 3 4.29 14.09 3.09
N ALA A 4 5.12 13.21 3.62
CA ALA A 4 5.57 12.02 2.93
C ALA A 4 5.12 10.71 3.59
N ASN A 5 4.42 10.74 4.73
CA ASN A 5 3.97 9.54 5.44
C ASN A 5 2.53 9.63 5.97
N GLY A 6 1.88 10.79 5.88
CA GLY A 6 0.53 11.04 6.38
C GLY A 6 -0.55 10.82 5.30
N ALA A 7 -1.03 9.60 5.12
CA ALA A 7 -2.01 9.25 4.08
C ALA A 7 -3.48 9.48 4.46
N SER A 8 -3.81 9.64 5.76
CA SER A 8 -5.20 9.74 6.19
C SER A 8 -5.89 10.99 5.64
N ARG A 9 -7.05 10.82 5.01
CA ARG A 9 -7.88 11.91 4.47
C ARG A 9 -8.29 12.92 5.54
N SER A 10 -8.43 12.48 6.79
CA SER A 10 -8.79 13.33 7.92
C SER A 10 -7.81 14.48 8.17
N LEU A 11 -6.55 14.36 7.71
CA LEU A 11 -5.56 15.44 7.77
C LEU A 11 -5.92 16.58 6.82
N PHE A 12 -6.51 16.28 5.67
CA PHE A 12 -6.76 17.21 4.56
C PHE A 12 -8.17 17.81 4.57
N THR A 13 -9.03 17.40 5.52
CA THR A 13 -10.38 17.97 5.72
C THR A 13 -10.42 19.06 6.79
N LYS A 14 -9.28 19.33 7.46
CA LYS A 14 -9.20 20.33 8.53
C LYS A 14 -9.02 21.78 8.05
N GLY A 15 -8.97 22.00 6.74
CA GLY A 15 -8.80 23.34 6.15
C GLY A 15 -7.38 23.91 6.25
N TYR A 16 -6.37 23.05 6.47
CA TYR A 16 -4.96 23.48 6.47
C TYR A 16 -4.52 23.93 5.07
N LYS A 17 -4.06 25.18 4.96
CA LYS A 17 -3.67 25.78 3.68
C LYS A 17 -2.20 25.51 3.28
N TYR A 18 -1.38 25.02 4.22
CA TYR A 18 0.07 24.81 4.06
C TYR A 18 0.47 23.33 4.24
N LEU A 19 -0.46 22.42 4.06
CA LEU A 19 -0.25 20.99 4.15
C LEU A 19 -0.51 20.35 2.78
N PHE A 20 0.49 19.61 2.27
CA PHE A 20 0.44 18.87 1.01
C PHE A 20 1.00 17.47 1.23
N ALA A 21 0.50 16.44 0.56
CA ALA A 21 1.00 15.08 0.67
C ALA A 21 1.29 14.48 -0.70
N VAL A 22 2.49 13.92 -0.89
CA VAL A 22 2.92 13.30 -2.16
C VAL A 22 2.32 11.91 -2.36
N LEU A 23 1.89 11.26 -1.29
CA LEU A 23 1.37 9.90 -1.31
C LEU A 23 -0.11 9.82 -1.72
N ALA A 24 -0.53 8.66 -2.20
CA ALA A 24 -1.93 8.38 -2.44
C ALA A 24 -2.74 8.40 -1.12
N PRO A 25 -4.00 8.81 -1.14
CA PRO A 25 -4.90 8.75 0.02
C PRO A 25 -5.04 7.32 0.57
N ALA A 26 -5.20 7.22 1.90
CA ALA A 26 -5.26 5.92 2.58
C ALA A 26 -6.41 5.02 2.10
N ASN A 27 -7.55 5.59 1.70
CA ASN A 27 -8.67 4.82 1.15
C ASN A 27 -8.33 4.04 -0.13
N LEU A 28 -7.26 4.38 -0.85
CA LEU A 28 -6.84 3.69 -2.07
C LEU A 28 -5.91 2.49 -1.80
N TYR A 29 -5.40 2.33 -0.57
CA TYR A 29 -4.36 1.33 -0.30
C TYR A 29 -4.77 -0.10 -0.64
N LEU A 30 -5.97 -0.53 -0.28
CA LEU A 30 -6.46 -1.89 -0.54
C LEU A 30 -7.65 -1.94 -1.53
N ASP A 31 -8.07 -0.79 -2.09
CA ASP A 31 -9.07 -0.73 -3.16
C ASP A 31 -8.64 -1.59 -4.36
N VAL A 32 -7.35 -1.49 -4.76
CA VAL A 32 -6.81 -2.27 -5.86
C VAL A 32 -6.89 -3.79 -5.62
N ALA A 33 -6.79 -4.26 -4.36
CA ALA A 33 -6.92 -5.68 -4.03
C ALA A 33 -8.35 -6.18 -4.26
N ILE A 34 -9.36 -5.40 -3.86
CA ILE A 34 -10.77 -5.75 -4.06
C ILE A 34 -11.11 -5.77 -5.55
N ARG A 35 -10.71 -4.75 -6.31
CA ARG A 35 -10.97 -4.70 -7.75
C ARG A 35 -10.26 -5.83 -8.49
N THR A 36 -9.03 -6.19 -8.10
CA THR A 36 -8.32 -7.36 -8.66
C THR A 36 -9.06 -8.67 -8.34
N ALA A 37 -9.56 -8.85 -7.12
CA ALA A 37 -10.33 -10.04 -6.76
C ALA A 37 -11.62 -10.17 -7.58
N VAL A 38 -12.32 -9.05 -7.80
CA VAL A 38 -13.53 -9.00 -8.66
C VAL A 38 -13.20 -9.33 -10.11
N GLU A 39 -12.10 -8.78 -10.64
CA GLU A 39 -11.63 -9.10 -12.00
C GLU A 39 -11.36 -10.61 -12.15
N LEU A 40 -10.65 -11.21 -11.20
CA LEU A 40 -10.37 -12.65 -11.16
C LEU A 40 -11.64 -13.50 -10.99
N ASN A 41 -12.70 -12.94 -10.39
CA ASN A 41 -14.03 -13.59 -10.26
C ASN A 41 -14.94 -13.32 -11.47
N GLY A 42 -14.38 -12.96 -12.62
CA GLY A 42 -15.14 -12.69 -13.83
C GLY A 42 -16.05 -11.47 -13.77
N GLY A 43 -15.66 -10.45 -13.01
CA GLY A 43 -16.39 -9.20 -12.81
C GLY A 43 -17.54 -9.29 -11.80
N LYS A 44 -17.71 -10.43 -11.12
CA LYS A 44 -18.74 -10.62 -10.08
C LYS A 44 -18.21 -10.21 -8.73
N GLY A 45 -19.08 -9.64 -7.88
CA GLY A 45 -18.74 -9.30 -6.49
C GLY A 45 -18.19 -10.49 -5.69
N VAL A 46 -17.37 -10.21 -4.71
CA VAL A 46 -16.68 -11.18 -3.85
C VAL A 46 -17.06 -10.98 -2.38
N LYS A 47 -16.88 -12.01 -1.56
CA LYS A 47 -17.05 -11.95 -0.10
C LYS A 47 -15.75 -11.47 0.55
N ILE A 48 -15.84 -10.39 1.29
CA ILE A 48 -14.70 -9.72 1.91
C ILE A 48 -14.75 -9.87 3.42
N ALA A 49 -13.66 -10.34 4.01
CA ALA A 49 -13.37 -10.17 5.43
C ALA A 49 -12.35 -9.04 5.57
N GLN A 50 -12.62 -8.05 6.43
CA GLN A 50 -11.67 -7.01 6.77
C GLN A 50 -11.43 -6.95 8.27
N ALA A 51 -10.15 -6.81 8.64
CA ALA A 51 -9.68 -6.54 9.99
C ALA A 51 -8.80 -5.29 9.96
N PHE A 52 -9.05 -4.33 10.85
CA PHE A 52 -8.35 -3.06 10.83
C PHE A 52 -7.99 -2.57 12.23
N GLU A 53 -6.80 -1.97 12.35
CA GLU A 53 -6.36 -1.33 13.59
C GLU A 53 -7.16 -0.06 13.89
N GLN A 54 -7.32 0.24 15.17
CA GLN A 54 -8.07 1.42 15.64
C GLN A 54 -7.22 2.69 15.58
N ASP A 55 -6.90 3.15 14.36
CA ASP A 55 -6.23 4.42 14.09
C ASP A 55 -6.82 5.10 12.85
N ALA A 56 -6.45 6.37 12.62
CA ALA A 56 -7.02 7.17 11.54
C ALA A 56 -6.67 6.65 10.13
N PHE A 57 -5.46 6.09 9.95
CA PHE A 57 -5.03 5.52 8.68
C PHE A 57 -5.82 4.25 8.35
N SER A 58 -5.85 3.29 9.28
CA SER A 58 -6.54 2.01 9.08
C SER A 58 -8.06 2.19 8.93
N GLN A 59 -8.63 3.19 9.61
CA GLN A 59 -10.03 3.56 9.43
C GLN A 59 -10.30 4.10 8.03
N ASP A 60 -9.42 4.92 7.45
CA ASP A 60 -9.57 5.40 6.08
C ASP A 60 -9.41 4.28 5.05
N VAL A 61 -8.47 3.35 5.26
CA VAL A 61 -8.34 2.15 4.42
C VAL A 61 -9.63 1.33 4.45
N ARG A 62 -10.21 1.12 5.65
CA ARG A 62 -11.50 0.44 5.81
C ARG A 62 -12.60 1.11 4.99
N LEU A 63 -12.71 2.44 5.07
CA LEU A 63 -13.71 3.18 4.30
C LEU A 63 -13.53 2.98 2.79
N GLY A 64 -12.29 2.97 2.31
CA GLY A 64 -12.00 2.68 0.90
C GLY A 64 -12.42 1.27 0.48
N ILE A 65 -12.27 0.28 1.35
CA ILE A 65 -12.75 -1.10 1.09
C ILE A 65 -14.28 -1.13 1.03
N LEU A 66 -14.98 -0.41 1.92
CA LEU A 66 -16.45 -0.29 1.87
C LEU A 66 -16.92 0.41 0.58
N GLU A 67 -16.22 1.47 0.15
CA GLU A 67 -16.47 2.16 -1.13
C GLU A 67 -16.29 1.17 -2.30
N ALA A 68 -15.16 0.45 -2.35
CA ALA A 68 -14.88 -0.54 -3.39
C ALA A 68 -15.91 -1.70 -3.41
N ALA A 69 -16.29 -2.19 -2.23
CA ALA A 69 -17.31 -3.25 -2.12
C ALA A 69 -18.65 -2.80 -2.70
N LYS A 70 -19.09 -1.57 -2.39
CA LYS A 70 -20.31 -0.98 -2.95
C LYS A 70 -20.23 -0.85 -4.46
N ASP A 71 -19.13 -0.32 -4.99
CA ASP A 71 -18.93 -0.09 -6.42
C ASP A 71 -18.92 -1.39 -7.24
N THR A 72 -18.42 -2.47 -6.64
CA THR A 72 -18.24 -3.76 -7.32
C THR A 72 -19.33 -4.78 -7.03
N GLY A 73 -20.33 -4.45 -6.20
CA GLY A 73 -21.35 -5.39 -5.76
C GLY A 73 -20.80 -6.51 -4.86
N SER A 74 -19.68 -6.27 -4.19
CA SER A 74 -19.08 -7.20 -3.23
C SER A 74 -19.70 -7.06 -1.84
N GLU A 75 -19.60 -8.12 -1.03
CA GLU A 75 -20.21 -8.20 0.29
C GLU A 75 -19.13 -8.19 1.40
N ILE A 76 -19.27 -7.29 2.38
CA ILE A 76 -18.46 -7.32 3.60
C ILE A 76 -19.10 -8.29 4.58
N ILE A 77 -18.53 -9.49 4.73
CA ILE A 77 -19.05 -10.51 5.64
C ILE A 77 -18.39 -10.49 7.03
N ILE A 78 -17.20 -9.90 7.15
CA ILE A 78 -16.51 -9.65 8.42
C ILE A 78 -15.97 -8.23 8.39
N ASP A 79 -16.21 -7.45 9.46
CA ASP A 79 -15.72 -6.08 9.62
C ASP A 79 -15.23 -5.89 11.05
N ASP A 80 -14.03 -6.43 11.34
CA ASP A 80 -13.49 -6.49 12.69
C ASP A 80 -12.52 -5.33 12.97
N LYS A 81 -12.86 -4.56 13.99
CA LYS A 81 -12.03 -3.50 14.55
C LYS A 81 -11.13 -4.07 15.63
N LEU A 82 -9.82 -3.97 15.42
CA LEU A 82 -8.80 -4.51 16.33
C LEU A 82 -8.12 -3.39 17.13
N PRO A 83 -7.57 -3.70 18.31
CA PRO A 83 -6.80 -2.72 19.06
C PRO A 83 -5.65 -2.13 18.24
N LYS A 84 -5.28 -0.90 18.54
CA LYS A 84 -4.05 -0.29 18.00
C LYS A 84 -2.86 -1.20 18.31
N GLU A 85 -1.93 -1.31 17.35
CA GLU A 85 -0.80 -2.24 17.41
C GLU A 85 -1.22 -3.72 17.44
N LEU A 86 -2.13 -4.12 16.60
CA LEU A 86 -2.66 -5.48 16.40
C LEU A 86 -1.75 -6.59 16.95
N ASN A 87 -2.03 -7.06 18.18
CA ASN A 87 -1.24 -8.09 18.84
C ASN A 87 -1.87 -9.48 18.69
N ASP A 88 -3.17 -9.53 18.45
CA ASP A 88 -3.95 -10.76 18.31
C ASP A 88 -5.14 -10.54 17.37
N MET A 89 -5.35 -11.49 16.46
CA MET A 89 -6.51 -11.56 15.57
C MET A 89 -7.13 -12.97 15.52
N ALA A 90 -6.83 -13.82 16.50
CA ALA A 90 -7.30 -15.21 16.52
C ALA A 90 -8.83 -15.32 16.40
N ALA A 91 -9.58 -14.45 17.09
CA ALA A 91 -11.04 -14.43 17.02
C ALA A 91 -11.54 -14.12 15.60
N THR A 92 -10.92 -13.15 14.91
CA THR A 92 -11.20 -12.84 13.50
C THR A 92 -10.88 -14.03 12.58
N LEU A 93 -9.75 -14.69 12.81
CA LEU A 93 -9.33 -15.85 12.01
C LEU A 93 -10.25 -17.06 12.19
N VAL A 94 -10.84 -17.26 13.37
CA VAL A 94 -11.90 -18.26 13.59
C VAL A 94 -13.13 -17.95 12.72
N LYS A 95 -13.58 -16.68 12.68
CA LYS A 95 -14.69 -16.27 11.80
C LYS A 95 -14.34 -16.50 10.33
N VAL A 96 -13.11 -16.14 9.90
CA VAL A 96 -12.63 -16.37 8.52
C VAL A 96 -12.72 -17.84 8.12
N LYS A 97 -12.28 -18.76 9.01
CA LYS A 97 -12.39 -20.21 8.77
C LYS A 97 -13.84 -20.68 8.61
N GLN A 98 -14.77 -20.10 9.37
CA GLN A 98 -16.20 -20.46 9.34
C GLN A 98 -16.91 -19.87 8.14
N MET A 99 -16.69 -18.57 7.84
CA MET A 99 -17.43 -17.82 6.84
C MET A 99 -16.83 -17.90 5.44
N LYS A 100 -15.56 -18.34 5.32
CA LYS A 100 -14.84 -18.60 4.06
C LYS A 100 -14.94 -17.44 3.07
N PRO A 101 -14.39 -16.25 3.40
CA PRO A 101 -14.34 -15.14 2.47
C PRO A 101 -13.46 -15.47 1.26
N ASP A 102 -13.69 -14.78 0.15
CA ASP A 102 -12.84 -14.83 -1.04
C ASP A 102 -11.56 -13.99 -0.82
N VAL A 103 -11.68 -12.91 -0.05
CA VAL A 103 -10.58 -11.99 0.27
C VAL A 103 -10.53 -11.71 1.76
N LEU A 104 -9.36 -11.88 2.38
CA LEU A 104 -9.05 -11.33 3.69
C LEU A 104 -8.15 -10.11 3.51
N VAL A 105 -8.60 -8.95 3.99
CA VAL A 105 -7.79 -7.73 4.04
C VAL A 105 -7.47 -7.37 5.49
N VAL A 106 -6.19 -7.02 5.73
CA VAL A 106 -5.71 -6.60 7.05
C VAL A 106 -5.07 -5.23 6.92
N SER A 107 -5.68 -4.24 7.55
CA SER A 107 -5.17 -2.88 7.58
C SER A 107 -4.61 -2.53 8.96
N GLY A 108 -3.35 -2.16 8.98
CA GLY A 108 -2.61 -1.76 10.17
C GLY A 108 -1.19 -1.36 9.80
N HIS A 109 -0.32 -1.34 10.81
CA HIS A 109 1.09 -1.02 10.63
C HIS A 109 1.95 -2.30 10.56
N THR A 110 3.27 -2.14 10.42
CA THR A 110 4.21 -3.27 10.22
C THR A 110 4.04 -4.39 11.26
N LYS A 111 3.84 -4.04 12.55
CA LYS A 111 3.64 -5.02 13.61
C LYS A 111 2.37 -5.84 13.41
N GLY A 112 1.28 -5.18 13.00
CA GLY A 112 0.02 -5.85 12.67
C GLY A 112 0.14 -6.83 11.50
N ALA A 113 0.83 -6.44 10.43
CA ALA A 113 1.09 -7.33 9.30
C ALA A 113 1.90 -8.57 9.70
N LEU A 114 2.92 -8.40 10.55
CA LEU A 114 3.71 -9.51 11.10
C LEU A 114 2.85 -10.45 11.96
N THR A 115 2.01 -9.90 12.84
CA THR A 115 1.09 -10.68 13.67
C THR A 115 0.10 -11.46 12.82
N ALA A 116 -0.47 -10.82 11.78
CA ALA A 116 -1.41 -11.46 10.86
C ALA A 116 -0.78 -12.66 10.17
N VAL A 117 0.39 -12.50 9.55
CA VAL A 117 1.11 -13.59 8.86
C VAL A 117 1.41 -14.74 9.82
N ARG A 118 1.91 -14.44 11.02
CA ARG A 118 2.21 -15.45 12.05
C ARG A 118 0.96 -16.25 12.42
N GLN A 119 -0.12 -15.58 12.80
CA GLN A 119 -1.34 -16.27 13.27
C GLN A 119 -2.09 -16.99 12.15
N ILE A 120 -2.11 -16.45 10.93
CA ILE A 120 -2.65 -17.14 9.76
C ILE A 120 -1.90 -18.47 9.53
N ALA A 121 -0.57 -18.47 9.65
CA ALA A 121 0.25 -19.67 9.49
C ALA A 121 0.04 -20.67 10.65
N GLU A 122 0.11 -20.20 11.90
CA GLU A 122 -0.12 -21.02 13.12
C GLU A 122 -1.48 -21.71 13.11
N MET A 123 -2.52 -20.98 12.73
CA MET A 123 -3.90 -21.49 12.67
C MET A 123 -4.23 -22.18 11.34
N LYS A 124 -3.31 -22.19 10.34
CA LYS A 124 -3.52 -22.76 9.00
C LYS A 124 -4.83 -22.26 8.38
N VAL A 125 -4.98 -20.93 8.32
CA VAL A 125 -6.16 -20.29 7.73
C VAL A 125 -6.03 -20.23 6.22
N ASP A 126 -6.84 -21.01 5.51
CA ASP A 126 -6.94 -20.94 4.07
C ASP A 126 -7.86 -19.78 3.65
N VAL A 127 -7.35 -18.92 2.78
CA VAL A 127 -8.10 -17.85 2.13
C VAL A 127 -7.60 -17.69 0.69
N PRO A 128 -8.48 -17.54 -0.31
CA PRO A 128 -8.06 -17.43 -1.72
C PRO A 128 -7.16 -16.22 -1.98
N MET A 129 -7.37 -15.10 -1.27
CA MET A 129 -6.56 -13.89 -1.38
C MET A 129 -6.35 -13.27 0.01
N LEU A 130 -5.09 -12.98 0.36
CA LEU A 130 -4.70 -12.21 1.54
C LEU A 130 -4.02 -10.92 1.10
N ALA A 131 -4.58 -9.76 1.45
CA ALA A 131 -4.00 -8.46 1.14
C ALA A 131 -3.83 -7.62 2.40
N MET A 132 -2.69 -6.94 2.52
CA MET A 132 -2.34 -6.20 3.74
C MET A 132 -1.70 -4.84 3.42
N THR A 133 -1.78 -3.92 4.38
CA THR A 133 -0.99 -2.69 4.38
C THR A 133 0.34 -2.91 5.11
N HIS A 134 1.36 -2.09 4.83
CA HIS A 134 2.67 -2.04 5.52
C HIS A 134 3.40 -3.40 5.62
N CYS A 135 3.09 -4.34 4.77
CA CYS A 135 3.81 -5.59 4.69
C CYS A 135 5.05 -5.41 3.80
N ASP A 136 6.17 -5.23 4.42
CA ASP A 136 7.47 -5.16 3.78
C ASP A 136 8.02 -6.59 3.64
N ALA A 137 8.22 -7.08 2.41
CA ALA A 137 8.64 -8.45 2.17
C ALA A 137 9.98 -8.78 2.83
N ALA A 138 10.89 -7.82 2.94
CA ALA A 138 12.15 -8.04 3.61
C ALA A 138 11.97 -8.30 5.10
N LYS A 139 11.04 -7.60 5.74
CA LYS A 139 10.71 -7.83 7.16
C LYS A 139 9.85 -9.08 7.35
N LEU A 140 8.83 -9.30 6.52
CA LEU A 140 7.98 -10.49 6.59
C LEU A 140 8.80 -11.76 6.36
N SER A 141 9.58 -11.80 5.30
CA SER A 141 10.39 -12.98 4.97
C SER A 141 11.51 -13.22 5.97
N LYS A 142 12.10 -12.17 6.54
CA LYS A 142 13.13 -12.30 7.60
C LYS A 142 12.55 -12.94 8.87
N GLN A 143 11.30 -12.64 9.24
CA GLN A 143 10.68 -13.13 10.46
C GLN A 143 9.88 -14.41 10.28
N HIS A 144 9.25 -14.61 9.12
CA HIS A 144 8.29 -15.67 8.88
C HIS A 144 8.66 -16.58 7.69
N GLY A 145 9.70 -16.24 6.93
CA GLY A 145 10.16 -17.05 5.80
C GLY A 145 9.01 -17.38 4.83
N LYS A 146 8.88 -18.65 4.46
CA LYS A 146 7.85 -19.15 3.55
C LYS A 146 6.41 -18.94 4.06
N ASN A 147 6.19 -18.70 5.35
CA ASN A 147 4.85 -18.39 5.88
C ASN A 147 4.30 -17.06 5.36
N SER A 148 5.17 -16.15 4.88
CA SER A 148 4.76 -14.90 4.24
C SER A 148 4.44 -15.04 2.75
N GLN A 149 4.70 -16.20 2.14
CA GLN A 149 4.52 -16.42 0.72
C GLN A 149 3.06 -16.21 0.30
N PHE A 150 2.88 -15.61 -0.87
CA PHE A 150 1.61 -15.27 -1.50
C PHE A 150 0.83 -14.13 -0.84
N ALA A 151 1.29 -13.55 0.27
CA ALA A 151 0.68 -12.34 0.80
C ALA A 151 0.79 -11.20 -0.22
N LEU A 152 -0.34 -10.51 -0.46
CA LEU A 152 -0.39 -9.29 -1.27
C LEU A 152 -0.15 -8.09 -0.37
N CYS A 153 0.71 -7.21 -0.81
CA CYS A 153 1.08 -6.01 -0.10
C CYS A 153 0.74 -4.77 -0.91
N ALA A 154 -0.06 -3.89 -0.32
CA ALA A 154 -0.28 -2.57 -0.90
C ALA A 154 0.99 -1.71 -0.76
N SER A 155 1.41 -1.09 -1.84
CA SER A 155 2.59 -0.22 -1.86
C SER A 155 2.33 1.05 -2.66
N GLN A 156 2.95 2.13 -2.20
CA GLN A 156 2.98 3.41 -2.90
C GLN A 156 3.99 3.42 -4.05
N TRP A 157 5.00 2.55 -4.01
CA TRP A 157 6.08 2.55 -4.98
C TRP A 157 6.75 1.17 -5.05
N HIS A 158 7.30 0.86 -6.22
CA HIS A 158 8.21 -0.25 -6.45
C HIS A 158 9.21 0.14 -7.54
N LYS A 159 10.45 -0.34 -7.45
CA LYS A 159 11.53 0.02 -8.37
C LYS A 159 11.27 -0.31 -9.84
N THR A 160 10.35 -1.24 -10.13
CA THR A 160 10.00 -1.64 -11.50
C THR A 160 8.95 -0.73 -12.14
N LEU A 161 8.42 0.27 -11.41
CA LEU A 161 7.52 1.26 -12.00
C LEU A 161 8.28 2.13 -13.02
N THR A 162 7.62 2.44 -14.13
CA THR A 162 8.25 3.10 -15.28
C THR A 162 8.33 4.62 -15.17
N TYR A 163 8.05 5.17 -13.99
CA TYR A 163 8.17 6.60 -13.73
C TYR A 163 9.63 7.04 -13.65
N LYS A 164 9.90 8.27 -14.05
CA LYS A 164 11.26 8.85 -14.04
C LYS A 164 11.24 10.37 -13.92
N ASP A 165 12.34 10.91 -13.46
CA ASP A 165 12.64 12.35 -13.43
C ASP A 165 14.11 12.62 -13.76
N ASP A 166 14.47 13.90 -13.84
CA ASP A 166 15.84 14.30 -14.20
C ASP A 166 16.86 14.12 -13.07
N PHE A 167 16.42 14.06 -11.82
CA PHE A 167 17.30 14.00 -10.64
C PHE A 167 17.64 12.56 -10.25
N PHE A 168 16.62 11.77 -9.88
CA PHE A 168 16.79 10.38 -9.45
C PHE A 168 16.72 9.38 -10.60
N LYS A 169 16.44 9.83 -11.81
CA LYS A 169 16.29 9.05 -13.04
C LYS A 169 15.04 8.16 -12.97
N ASP A 170 15.18 6.89 -12.67
CA ASP A 170 14.10 5.92 -12.58
C ASP A 170 14.18 5.09 -11.28
N GLY A 171 13.18 4.26 -11.05
CA GLY A 171 13.08 3.47 -9.82
C GLY A 171 14.26 2.50 -9.65
N MET A 172 14.80 1.93 -10.72
CA MET A 172 15.95 1.01 -10.66
C MET A 172 17.24 1.73 -10.27
N THR A 173 17.45 2.91 -10.85
CA THR A 173 18.59 3.78 -10.53
C THR A 173 18.52 4.23 -9.06
N TYR A 174 17.35 4.70 -8.62
CA TYR A 174 17.12 5.09 -7.22
C TYR A 174 17.38 3.93 -6.25
N ASP A 175 16.85 2.72 -6.53
CA ASP A 175 17.07 1.53 -5.71
C ASP A 175 18.57 1.19 -5.56
N LYS A 176 19.31 1.24 -6.69
CA LYS A 176 20.75 0.99 -6.72
C LYS A 176 21.52 2.01 -5.89
N ASP A 177 21.27 3.29 -6.13
CA ASP A 177 22.02 4.38 -5.48
C ASP A 177 21.72 4.43 -3.99
N PHE A 178 20.46 4.27 -3.59
CA PHE A 178 20.05 4.16 -2.20
C PHE A 178 20.70 2.96 -1.51
N THR A 179 20.67 1.79 -2.16
CA THR A 179 21.27 0.55 -1.61
C THR A 179 22.78 0.71 -1.43
N ASN A 180 23.47 1.32 -2.39
CA ASN A 180 24.90 1.61 -2.29
C ASN A 180 25.23 2.56 -1.13
N MET A 181 24.37 3.55 -0.89
CA MET A 181 24.58 4.56 0.15
C MET A 181 24.27 4.02 1.57
N PHE A 182 23.20 3.23 1.71
CA PHE A 182 22.67 2.85 3.02
C PHE A 182 22.79 1.35 3.35
N GLY A 183 23.20 0.50 2.41
CA GLY A 183 23.40 -0.94 2.64
C GLY A 183 22.13 -1.79 2.68
N TYR A 184 20.97 -1.23 2.31
CA TYR A 184 19.69 -1.94 2.22
C TYR A 184 18.80 -1.34 1.14
N ALA A 185 17.86 -2.14 0.62
CA ALA A 185 16.93 -1.68 -0.41
C ALA A 185 15.94 -0.63 0.16
N PRO A 186 15.62 0.44 -0.60
CA PRO A 186 14.74 1.49 -0.14
C PRO A 186 13.31 0.95 0.07
N PRO A 187 12.70 1.16 1.26
CA PRO A 187 11.25 1.00 1.40
C PRO A 187 10.55 2.14 0.63
N TYR A 188 9.26 1.97 0.31
CA TYR A 188 8.53 3.02 -0.40
C TYR A 188 8.50 4.35 0.36
N GLN A 189 8.59 4.31 1.70
CA GLN A 189 8.67 5.51 2.55
C GLN A 189 9.92 6.36 2.27
N ALA A 190 11.04 5.74 1.91
CA ALA A 190 12.23 6.47 1.49
C ALA A 190 12.02 7.14 0.13
N ALA A 191 11.40 6.43 -0.81
CA ALA A 191 11.09 6.97 -2.14
C ALA A 191 10.12 8.15 -2.07
N GLU A 192 9.05 8.06 -1.26
CA GLU A 192 8.10 9.16 -1.09
C GLU A 192 8.70 10.38 -0.39
N SER A 193 9.60 10.17 0.57
CA SER A 193 10.34 11.27 1.22
C SER A 193 11.26 12.00 0.23
N SER A 194 11.94 11.25 -0.63
CA SER A 194 12.76 11.82 -1.71
C SER A 194 11.90 12.58 -2.75
N ALA A 195 10.72 12.06 -3.07
CA ALA A 195 9.77 12.75 -3.95
C ALA A 195 9.24 14.05 -3.31
N ALA A 196 9.00 14.07 -2.00
CA ALA A 196 8.59 15.30 -1.30
C ALA A 196 9.67 16.38 -1.40
N LEU A 197 10.95 16.00 -1.37
CA LEU A 197 12.06 16.94 -1.60
C LEU A 197 12.05 17.51 -3.03
N LEU A 198 11.80 16.67 -4.05
CA LEU A 198 11.68 17.12 -5.44
C LEU A 198 10.53 18.13 -5.62
N VAL A 199 9.39 17.88 -4.95
CA VAL A 199 8.25 18.80 -4.96
C VAL A 199 8.61 20.15 -4.35
N PHE A 200 9.37 20.17 -3.25
CA PHE A 200 9.87 21.43 -2.67
C PHE A 200 10.84 22.13 -3.62
N LYS A 201 11.80 21.40 -4.20
CA LYS A 201 12.74 21.95 -5.18
C LYS A 201 11.99 22.65 -6.32
N ASP A 202 11.08 21.96 -6.98
CA ASP A 202 10.25 22.49 -8.05
C ASP A 202 9.45 23.73 -7.62
N ALA A 203 8.83 23.67 -6.44
CA ALA A 203 8.03 24.78 -5.92
C ALA A 203 8.88 26.03 -5.62
N PHE A 204 10.09 25.88 -5.07
CA PHE A 204 11.02 27.00 -4.84
C PHE A 204 11.49 27.62 -6.16
N GLU A 205 11.82 26.81 -7.15
CA GLU A 205 12.24 27.26 -8.48
C GLU A 205 11.12 28.04 -9.19
N ARG A 206 9.90 27.52 -9.20
CA ARG A 206 8.73 28.21 -9.79
C ARG A 206 8.34 29.48 -9.02
N ALA A 207 8.46 29.46 -7.70
CA ALA A 207 8.18 30.66 -6.90
C ALA A 207 9.23 31.77 -7.07
N GLY A 208 10.46 31.42 -7.45
CA GLY A 208 11.61 32.35 -7.51
C GLY A 208 11.85 33.08 -6.17
N SER A 209 11.45 32.49 -5.04
CA SER A 209 11.38 33.16 -3.75
C SER A 209 11.29 32.16 -2.60
N PHE A 210 11.74 32.56 -1.41
CA PHE A 210 11.51 31.85 -0.15
C PHE A 210 10.30 32.41 0.63
N ASP A 211 9.55 33.35 0.06
CA ASP A 211 8.30 33.84 0.66
C ASP A 211 7.33 32.67 0.82
N GLN A 212 6.86 32.46 2.05
CA GLN A 212 6.02 31.29 2.39
C GLN A 212 4.73 31.23 1.58
N LYS A 213 4.12 32.40 1.27
CA LYS A 213 2.88 32.43 0.50
C LYS A 213 3.13 32.07 -0.96
N LYS A 214 4.19 32.62 -1.56
CA LYS A 214 4.56 32.29 -2.96
C LYS A 214 4.90 30.81 -3.12
N VAL A 215 5.69 30.26 -2.21
CA VAL A 215 6.05 28.84 -2.20
C VAL A 215 4.81 27.97 -1.99
N ARG A 216 3.90 28.33 -1.07
CA ARG A 216 2.63 27.62 -0.88
C ARG A 216 1.76 27.64 -2.14
N ASP A 217 1.68 28.79 -2.82
CA ASP A 217 0.91 28.93 -4.07
C ASP A 217 1.53 28.06 -5.19
N ALA A 218 2.86 28.03 -5.27
CA ALA A 218 3.59 27.14 -6.19
C ALA A 218 3.33 25.66 -5.86
N LEU A 219 3.36 25.27 -4.57
CA LEU A 219 3.00 23.90 -4.13
C LEU A 219 1.57 23.55 -4.53
N ALA A 220 0.59 24.43 -4.28
CA ALA A 220 -0.80 24.17 -4.65
C ALA A 220 -1.03 23.95 -6.15
N ALA A 221 -0.16 24.53 -6.99
CA ALA A 221 -0.18 24.36 -8.44
C ALA A 221 0.68 23.19 -8.95
N THR A 222 1.24 22.37 -8.07
CA THR A 222 2.09 21.23 -8.47
C THR A 222 1.31 20.23 -9.32
N ASN A 223 1.88 19.91 -10.48
CA ASN A 223 1.45 18.84 -11.37
C ASN A 223 2.70 18.34 -12.13
N MET A 224 3.35 17.32 -11.57
CA MET A 224 4.64 16.84 -12.06
C MET A 224 4.76 15.33 -11.95
N GLN A 225 5.63 14.74 -12.77
CA GLN A 225 6.07 13.36 -12.62
C GLN A 225 7.42 13.32 -11.92
N THR A 226 7.60 12.37 -11.03
CA THR A 226 8.86 12.01 -10.40
C THR A 226 9.12 10.51 -10.57
N PHE A 227 10.32 10.01 -10.24
CA PHE A 227 10.62 8.58 -10.22
C PHE A 227 9.67 7.79 -9.30
N TYR A 228 9.08 8.45 -8.30
CA TYR A 228 8.11 7.88 -7.37
C TYR A 228 6.72 7.75 -8.00
N GLY A 229 6.35 8.63 -8.90
CA GLY A 229 5.06 8.68 -9.60
C GLY A 229 4.59 10.09 -9.87
N ASN A 230 3.35 10.20 -10.33
CA ASN A 230 2.72 11.49 -10.56
C ASN A 230 2.31 12.15 -9.25
N ILE A 231 2.48 13.48 -9.20
CA ILE A 231 2.10 14.29 -8.05
C ILE A 231 1.29 15.48 -8.54
N LYS A 232 0.01 15.48 -8.15
CA LYS A 232 -0.93 16.56 -8.43
C LYS A 232 -1.80 16.77 -7.21
N PHE A 233 -1.75 17.98 -6.65
CA PHE A 233 -2.50 18.27 -5.43
C PHE A 233 -3.93 18.74 -5.72
N ALA A 234 -4.89 18.17 -4.98
CA ALA A 234 -6.23 18.70 -4.84
C ALA A 234 -6.22 20.00 -4.01
N PRO A 235 -7.30 20.79 -4.02
CA PRO A 235 -7.39 22.02 -3.22
C PRO A 235 -7.11 21.82 -1.71
N GLY A 236 -7.35 20.61 -1.17
CA GLY A 236 -7.02 20.23 0.20
C GLY A 236 -5.56 19.86 0.42
N GLY A 237 -4.72 19.79 -0.63
CA GLY A 237 -3.30 19.44 -0.55
C GLY A 237 -3.00 17.94 -0.67
N GLN A 238 -3.99 17.09 -0.87
CA GLN A 238 -3.80 15.65 -1.05
C GLN A 238 -3.46 15.32 -2.50
N ASN A 239 -2.56 14.37 -2.75
CA ASN A 239 -2.25 13.91 -4.10
C ASN A 239 -3.41 13.08 -4.66
N VAL A 240 -3.88 13.43 -5.86
CA VAL A 240 -5.01 12.79 -6.55
C VAL A 240 -4.61 12.03 -7.81
N ASP A 241 -3.31 11.99 -8.14
CA ASP A 241 -2.80 11.36 -9.37
C ASP A 241 -1.78 10.25 -9.10
N LYS A 242 -1.77 9.73 -7.87
CA LYS A 242 -0.88 8.65 -7.44
C LYS A 242 -1.64 7.34 -7.27
N PRO A 243 -1.50 6.39 -8.19
CA PRO A 243 -2.09 5.07 -8.01
C PRO A 243 -1.29 4.20 -7.02
N MET A 244 -1.98 3.27 -6.39
CA MET A 244 -1.36 2.20 -5.60
C MET A 244 -0.95 1.03 -6.49
N VAL A 245 -0.02 0.22 -6.01
CA VAL A 245 0.33 -1.07 -6.58
C VAL A 245 0.19 -2.17 -5.54
N LEU A 246 -0.06 -3.40 -6.01
CA LEU A 246 0.08 -4.60 -5.20
C LEU A 246 1.31 -5.36 -5.67
N PHE A 247 2.13 -5.75 -4.72
CA PHE A 247 3.11 -6.81 -4.96
C PHE A 247 2.73 -8.06 -4.18
N GLN A 248 3.11 -9.22 -4.71
CA GLN A 248 2.98 -10.50 -4.04
C GLN A 248 4.33 -10.96 -3.55
N VAL A 249 4.38 -11.48 -2.34
CA VAL A 249 5.57 -12.14 -1.80
C VAL A 249 5.72 -13.50 -2.46
N ILE A 250 6.78 -13.71 -3.24
CA ILE A 250 7.08 -14.96 -3.91
C ILE A 250 8.41 -15.49 -3.38
N CYS A 251 8.40 -16.73 -2.89
CA CYS A 251 9.60 -17.38 -2.38
C CYS A 251 10.03 -18.53 -3.31
N ASP A 252 11.34 -18.66 -3.54
CA ASP A 252 11.92 -19.80 -4.28
C ASP A 252 11.99 -21.07 -3.40
N SER A 253 12.48 -22.15 -3.99
CA SER A 253 12.66 -23.42 -3.28
C SER A 253 13.65 -23.34 -2.11
N ALA A 254 14.62 -22.43 -2.19
CA ALA A 254 15.60 -22.18 -1.14
C ALA A 254 15.04 -21.29 0.01
N GLY A 255 13.83 -20.76 -0.15
CA GLY A 255 13.17 -19.89 0.83
C GLY A 255 13.57 -18.42 0.73
N LYS A 256 14.28 -18.01 -0.33
CA LYS A 256 14.53 -16.60 -0.63
C LYS A 256 13.26 -15.99 -1.20
N CYS A 257 12.75 -14.92 -0.57
CA CYS A 257 11.51 -14.27 -0.96
C CYS A 257 11.79 -12.91 -1.60
N GLU A 258 11.02 -12.60 -2.64
CA GLU A 258 11.06 -11.33 -3.37
C GLU A 258 9.65 -10.76 -3.52
N ASN A 259 9.56 -9.42 -3.59
CA ASN A 259 8.34 -8.72 -3.95
C ASN A 259 8.23 -8.67 -5.48
N LYS A 260 7.12 -9.14 -6.03
CA LYS A 260 6.78 -9.03 -7.45
C LYS A 260 5.52 -8.21 -7.61
N VAL A 261 5.56 -7.13 -8.37
CA VAL A 261 4.36 -6.34 -8.69
C VAL A 261 3.43 -7.21 -9.54
N VAL A 262 2.19 -7.36 -9.10
CA VAL A 262 1.18 -8.21 -9.74
C VAL A 262 -0.07 -7.44 -10.15
N ALA A 263 -0.31 -6.26 -9.59
CA ALA A 263 -1.45 -5.40 -9.95
C ALA A 263 -1.09 -3.90 -9.75
N PRO A 264 -1.70 -3.00 -10.54
CA PRO A 264 -2.50 -3.28 -11.75
C PRO A 264 -1.66 -3.88 -12.88
N LEU A 265 -2.28 -4.61 -13.80
CA LEU A 265 -1.59 -5.39 -14.85
C LEU A 265 -0.58 -4.59 -15.69
N LYS A 266 -0.85 -3.29 -15.94
CA LYS A 266 0.06 -2.41 -16.71
C LYS A 266 1.47 -2.28 -16.13
N TRP A 267 1.65 -2.60 -14.85
CA TRP A 267 2.94 -2.54 -14.14
C TRP A 267 3.37 -3.90 -13.60
N ALA A 268 2.57 -4.96 -13.84
CA ALA A 268 2.88 -6.28 -13.35
C ALA A 268 4.25 -6.76 -13.88
N SER A 269 5.09 -7.23 -12.98
CA SER A 269 6.39 -7.87 -13.27
C SER A 269 6.34 -9.38 -13.11
N ALA A 270 5.21 -9.90 -12.63
CA ALA A 270 4.92 -11.33 -12.50
C ALA A 270 3.41 -11.57 -12.56
N GLU A 271 3.04 -12.80 -12.86
CA GLU A 271 1.66 -13.27 -12.77
C GLU A 271 1.25 -13.44 -11.30
N LEU A 272 0.00 -13.06 -11.00
CA LEU A 272 -0.57 -13.21 -9.67
C LEU A 272 -0.89 -14.69 -9.39
N VAL A 273 -0.35 -15.23 -8.31
CA VAL A 273 -0.75 -16.56 -7.82
C VAL A 273 -2.07 -16.44 -7.07
N HIS A 274 -3.15 -16.88 -7.73
CA HIS A 274 -4.52 -16.89 -7.18
C HIS A 274 -5.31 -18.10 -7.73
N PRO A 275 -6.09 -18.83 -6.91
CA PRO A 275 -6.14 -18.69 -5.44
C PRO A 275 -4.83 -19.10 -4.77
N ILE A 276 -4.58 -18.53 -3.59
CA ILE A 276 -3.42 -18.92 -2.79
C ILE A 276 -3.50 -20.42 -2.47
N PRO A 277 -2.43 -21.23 -2.67
CA PRO A 277 -2.41 -22.65 -2.33
C PRO A 277 -2.80 -22.88 -0.87
N LYS A 278 -3.55 -23.92 -0.58
CA LYS A 278 -3.93 -24.30 0.78
C LYS A 278 -2.70 -24.68 1.62
N TRP A 279 -2.76 -24.51 2.93
CA TRP A 279 -1.69 -24.86 3.84
C TRP A 279 -1.29 -26.34 3.77
N SER A 280 -2.23 -27.21 3.39
CA SER A 280 -1.94 -28.65 3.19
C SER A 280 -1.06 -28.96 1.97
N SER A 281 -0.87 -27.99 1.07
CA SER A 281 -0.10 -28.14 -0.19
C SER A 281 1.09 -27.18 -0.31
N ARG A 282 1.42 -26.46 0.77
CA ARG A 282 2.59 -25.55 0.81
C ARG A 282 3.84 -26.21 1.33
#